data_084474967b89255b1e471b29b4c2630e
#
_entry.id   084474967b89255b1e471b29b4c2630e
#
_cell.length_a   1.000
_cell.length_b   1.000
_cell.length_c   1.000
_cell.angle_alpha   90.00
_cell.angle_beta   90.00
_cell.angle_gamma   90.00
#
_symmetry.space_group_name_H-M   'P 1'
#
loop_
_entity.id
_entity.type
_entity.pdbx_description
1 polymer ?
#
loop_
_entity_poly.entity_id
_entity_poly.type
_entity_poly.pdbx_seq_one_letter_code
_entity_poly.pdbx_strand_id
1 'polypeptide(L)'
;MTVGGPLSPSEAGLVQTAEAFGGEPAESLVAEIARRILAGADPLGEQFCTLRSAEVRRSAGAVYTPAGLVDPMVQWVLEQNPHRVVDAGAGSGRFSVAIARKAPTMPLIVVDSDPVATLMTRGNLAVFRVADASVRQTDYTRFPLPAATGRTAFLGNPPYVRHHLLTPAAKAWARNVAAKLGHSVSGLAGLHAYFFLATAAMGRPGDVGCFVTSAEWLDVNYGSIIRQLLLGALGGEAIHVVEPQAIPFEGTATTAVVVTFRCGERPGSVRFHPVTSLSSLGDLGTIGEPVARQRLVDAPRWSPFIRTRAQVPEGYIELGEICRVHRGTVTGSNATWVTRGDVTLPESVLFPAVTRARELFEAGEVLRDPTNLRRVINIPVDLDELEPAERKLVDRFIRQVKKALVHQGYIAAHRRAWWSVGLREPAPILATYMARRPPAFVMNAAGARHLNIAHGLYPRQELPAHALARLARCLRQSISLSQGRTYAGGLTKFEPKEMERLPVPDLDSLLAHEPLASGAG
;
A
#
# COMPACT_ATOMS: atom_id res chain seq x y z
N MET A 1 8.36 41.91 -10.74
CA MET A 1 7.15 41.14 -10.35
C MET A 1 7.57 39.74 -9.93
N THR A 2 7.11 39.27 -8.80
CA THR A 2 7.41 37.92 -8.34
C THR A 2 6.62 36.91 -9.19
N VAL A 3 7.28 35.92 -9.76
CA VAL A 3 6.61 34.88 -10.56
C VAL A 3 5.56 34.17 -9.69
N GLY A 4 4.35 34.03 -10.21
CA GLY A 4 3.23 33.40 -9.50
C GLY A 4 2.45 34.33 -8.55
N GLY A 5 2.64 35.66 -8.63
CA GLY A 5 1.93 36.62 -7.80
C GLY A 5 2.63 36.95 -6.46
N PRO A 6 1.96 37.67 -5.54
CA PRO A 6 2.57 38.15 -4.30
C PRO A 6 2.97 36.95 -3.40
N LEU A 7 4.04 37.16 -2.61
CA LEU A 7 4.47 36.23 -1.59
C LEU A 7 3.48 36.19 -0.42
N SER A 8 3.27 35.05 0.16
CA SER A 8 2.60 34.91 1.46
C SER A 8 3.49 35.47 2.58
N PRO A 9 2.94 35.78 3.76
CA PRO A 9 3.75 36.22 4.90
C PRO A 9 4.85 35.23 5.28
N SER A 10 4.59 33.92 5.20
CA SER A 10 5.57 32.87 5.51
C SER A 10 6.67 32.79 4.44
N GLU A 11 6.33 32.92 3.16
CA GLU A 11 7.31 33.00 2.07
C GLU A 11 8.21 34.25 2.22
N ALA A 12 7.60 35.42 2.48
CA ALA A 12 8.34 36.65 2.69
C ALA A 12 9.30 36.58 3.88
N GLY A 13 8.87 35.99 5.00
CA GLY A 13 9.72 35.77 6.17
C GLY A 13 10.92 34.83 5.88
N LEU A 14 10.72 33.79 5.07
CA LEU A 14 11.84 32.94 4.64
C LEU A 14 12.83 33.66 3.73
N VAL A 15 12.33 34.48 2.81
CA VAL A 15 13.20 35.30 1.93
C VAL A 15 14.02 36.27 2.77
N GLN A 16 13.41 37.05 3.68
CA GLN A 16 14.11 37.94 4.59
C GLN A 16 15.18 37.23 5.45
N THR A 17 14.84 36.02 5.93
CA THR A 17 15.78 35.20 6.69
C THR A 17 16.99 34.82 5.82
N ALA A 18 16.75 34.38 4.58
CA ALA A 18 17.81 34.01 3.65
C ALA A 18 18.71 35.18 3.31
N GLU A 19 18.14 36.36 3.06
CA GLU A 19 18.87 37.63 2.79
C GLU A 19 19.75 38.01 3.98
N ALA A 20 19.28 37.84 5.22
CA ALA A 20 20.05 38.14 6.42
C ALA A 20 21.24 37.16 6.66
N PHE A 21 21.15 35.93 6.19
CA PHE A 21 22.18 34.90 6.42
C PHE A 21 23.27 34.82 5.35
N GLY A 22 23.03 35.21 4.11
CA GLY A 22 23.88 34.70 3.06
C GLY A 22 24.34 35.65 1.96
N GLY A 23 23.90 36.84 1.85
CA GLY A 23 24.19 37.66 0.66
C GLY A 23 23.59 37.05 -0.63
N GLU A 24 23.82 37.73 -1.75
CA GLU A 24 23.35 37.24 -3.05
C GLU A 24 24.16 35.99 -3.51
N PRO A 25 23.49 34.96 -4.03
CA PRO A 25 24.19 33.81 -4.60
C PRO A 25 24.99 34.21 -5.82
N ALA A 26 26.15 33.58 -6.04
CA ALA A 26 26.99 33.82 -7.20
C ALA A 26 26.20 33.64 -8.51
N GLU A 27 26.32 34.57 -9.44
CA GLU A 27 25.61 34.51 -10.74
C GLU A 27 25.89 33.20 -11.50
N SER A 28 27.11 32.68 -11.41
CA SER A 28 27.49 31.42 -12.02
C SER A 28 26.70 30.24 -11.46
N LEU A 29 26.41 30.22 -10.14
CA LEU A 29 25.58 29.17 -9.50
C LEU A 29 24.12 29.30 -9.96
N VAL A 30 23.58 30.53 -10.03
CA VAL A 30 22.23 30.76 -10.51
C VAL A 30 22.07 30.31 -11.96
N ALA A 31 23.04 30.65 -12.81
CA ALA A 31 23.07 30.23 -14.21
C ALA A 31 23.15 28.72 -14.38
N GLU A 32 23.97 28.04 -13.56
CA GLU A 32 24.09 26.58 -13.57
C GLU A 32 22.77 25.90 -13.14
N ILE A 33 22.14 26.37 -12.06
CA ILE A 33 20.85 25.87 -11.60
C ILE A 33 19.79 26.08 -12.68
N ALA A 34 19.70 27.27 -13.28
CA ALA A 34 18.77 27.56 -14.36
C ALA A 34 18.97 26.64 -15.58
N ARG A 35 20.21 26.40 -15.96
CA ARG A 35 20.56 25.49 -17.06
C ARG A 35 20.09 24.05 -16.76
N ARG A 36 20.27 23.56 -15.54
CA ARG A 36 19.79 22.23 -15.12
C ARG A 36 18.28 22.14 -15.15
N ILE A 37 17.57 23.18 -14.68
CA ILE A 37 16.11 23.26 -14.71
C ILE A 37 15.60 23.22 -16.16
N LEU A 38 16.20 24.00 -17.06
CA LEU A 38 15.86 24.00 -18.49
C LEU A 38 16.09 22.62 -19.13
N ALA A 39 17.11 21.90 -18.69
CA ALA A 39 17.39 20.54 -19.13
C ALA A 39 16.42 19.48 -18.54
N GLY A 40 15.48 19.89 -17.66
CA GLY A 40 14.47 19.00 -17.07
C GLY A 40 14.84 18.37 -15.74
N ALA A 41 15.98 18.78 -15.14
CA ALA A 41 16.33 18.38 -13.76
C ALA A 41 15.57 19.21 -12.73
N ASP A 42 15.56 18.76 -11.47
CA ASP A 42 14.96 19.46 -10.34
C ASP A 42 15.99 19.70 -9.22
N PRO A 43 17.01 20.54 -9.46
CA PRO A 43 18.10 20.75 -8.50
C PRO A 43 17.62 21.31 -7.16
N LEU A 44 16.55 22.11 -7.14
CA LEU A 44 15.99 22.65 -5.90
C LEU A 44 15.29 21.56 -5.08
N GLY A 45 14.49 20.71 -5.71
CA GLY A 45 13.84 19.57 -5.06
C GLY A 45 14.85 18.51 -4.61
N GLU A 46 15.91 18.25 -5.37
CA GLU A 46 17.01 17.35 -4.98
C GLU A 46 17.70 17.85 -3.71
N GLN A 47 18.05 19.14 -3.64
CA GLN A 47 18.66 19.74 -2.44
C GLN A 47 17.71 19.72 -1.24
N PHE A 48 16.45 20.01 -1.44
CA PHE A 48 15.44 19.90 -0.38
C PHE A 48 15.38 18.47 0.18
N CYS A 49 15.45 17.44 -0.67
CA CYS A 49 15.49 16.05 -0.26
C CYS A 49 16.76 15.69 0.50
N THR A 50 17.88 16.35 0.23
CA THR A 50 19.14 16.16 0.93
C THR A 50 19.13 16.81 2.30
N LEU A 51 18.59 18.02 2.41
CA LEU A 51 18.54 18.82 3.64
C LEU A 51 17.51 18.34 4.64
N ARG A 52 16.36 17.85 4.18
CA ARG A 52 15.33 17.27 5.06
C ARG A 52 15.45 15.75 5.11
N SER A 53 15.64 15.21 6.30
CA SER A 53 15.70 13.76 6.48
C SER A 53 14.47 13.04 5.93
N ALA A 54 14.65 11.79 5.50
CA ALA A 54 13.55 10.95 4.99
C ALA A 54 12.39 10.79 6.02
N GLU A 55 12.68 10.90 7.31
CA GLU A 55 11.69 10.85 8.38
C GLU A 55 10.83 12.12 8.42
N VAL A 56 11.45 13.29 8.33
CA VAL A 56 10.76 14.60 8.27
C VAL A 56 9.92 14.69 7.00
N ARG A 57 10.44 14.27 5.85
CA ARG A 57 9.68 14.25 4.58
C ARG A 57 8.48 13.32 4.66
N ARG A 58 8.64 12.11 5.25
CA ARG A 58 7.53 11.15 5.43
C ARG A 58 6.45 11.66 6.36
N SER A 59 6.80 12.40 7.42
CA SER A 59 5.80 12.99 8.33
C SER A 59 4.95 14.06 7.64
N ALA A 60 5.54 14.80 6.71
CA ALA A 60 4.85 15.77 5.86
C ALA A 60 4.15 15.12 4.65
N GLY A 61 4.35 13.81 4.41
CA GLY A 61 3.84 13.10 3.25
C GLY A 61 4.49 13.52 1.92
N ALA A 62 5.60 14.26 1.97
CA ALA A 62 6.29 14.77 0.79
C ALA A 62 7.06 13.63 0.09
N VAL A 63 6.54 13.20 -1.05
CA VAL A 63 7.16 12.21 -1.94
C VAL A 63 7.29 12.84 -3.32
N TYR A 64 8.52 12.97 -3.80
CA TYR A 64 8.76 13.53 -5.13
C TYR A 64 8.44 12.52 -6.23
N THR A 65 7.68 12.97 -7.23
CA THR A 65 7.25 12.13 -8.35
C THR A 65 8.43 11.91 -9.31
N PRO A 66 8.81 10.67 -9.64
CA PRO A 66 9.81 10.38 -10.65
C PRO A 66 9.43 10.96 -12.03
N ALA A 67 10.42 11.47 -12.76
CA ALA A 67 10.21 12.10 -14.08
C ALA A 67 9.45 11.19 -15.05
N GLY A 68 9.71 9.89 -15.00
CA GLY A 68 9.01 8.91 -15.84
C GLY A 68 7.51 8.77 -15.59
N LEU A 69 6.97 9.30 -14.47
CA LEU A 69 5.53 9.44 -14.25
C LEU A 69 5.02 10.83 -14.61
N VAL A 70 5.85 11.86 -14.41
CA VAL A 70 5.45 13.26 -14.67
C VAL A 70 5.09 13.46 -16.13
N ASP A 71 5.95 13.01 -17.05
CA ASP A 71 5.77 13.25 -18.48
C ASP A 71 4.50 12.61 -19.08
N PRO A 72 4.15 11.34 -18.85
CA PRO A 72 2.89 10.76 -19.32
C PRO A 72 1.65 11.43 -18.71
N MET A 73 1.71 11.78 -17.41
CA MET A 73 0.59 12.44 -16.74
C MET A 73 0.33 13.84 -17.29
N VAL A 74 1.39 14.62 -17.52
CA VAL A 74 1.32 15.95 -18.16
C VAL A 74 0.85 15.82 -19.61
N GLN A 75 1.35 14.88 -20.34
CA GLN A 75 0.93 14.63 -21.73
C GLN A 75 -0.58 14.37 -21.80
N TRP A 76 -1.08 13.43 -21.01
CA TRP A 76 -2.50 13.12 -20.95
C TRP A 76 -3.35 14.35 -20.59
N VAL A 77 -2.92 15.15 -19.59
CA VAL A 77 -3.63 16.37 -19.19
C VAL A 77 -3.70 17.37 -20.34
N LEU A 78 -2.59 17.62 -21.05
CA LEU A 78 -2.56 18.59 -22.16
C LEU A 78 -3.42 18.12 -23.35
N GLU A 79 -3.48 16.83 -23.63
CA GLU A 79 -4.37 16.24 -24.65
C GLU A 79 -5.86 16.45 -24.37
N GLN A 80 -6.24 16.70 -23.11
CA GLN A 80 -7.62 17.06 -22.75
C GLN A 80 -7.99 18.51 -23.09
N ASN A 81 -7.06 19.29 -23.64
CA ASN A 81 -7.24 20.71 -23.99
C ASN A 81 -7.83 21.56 -22.85
N PRO A 82 -7.19 21.57 -21.65
CA PRO A 82 -7.67 22.39 -20.54
C PRO A 82 -7.42 23.88 -20.81
N HIS A 83 -8.26 24.75 -20.23
CA HIS A 83 -8.03 26.18 -20.20
C HIS A 83 -7.04 26.59 -19.10
N ARG A 84 -6.90 25.78 -18.08
CA ARG A 84 -5.93 25.96 -16.97
C ARG A 84 -5.63 24.63 -16.31
N VAL A 85 -4.48 24.56 -15.66
CA VAL A 85 -4.09 23.40 -14.86
C VAL A 85 -3.91 23.82 -13.40
N VAL A 86 -4.41 22.97 -12.48
CA VAL A 86 -4.21 23.08 -11.02
C VAL A 86 -3.23 22.00 -10.60
N ASP A 87 -2.03 22.41 -10.15
CA ASP A 87 -1.01 21.52 -9.57
C ASP A 87 -1.26 21.43 -8.05
N ALA A 88 -1.81 20.30 -7.62
CA ALA A 88 -2.30 20.07 -6.27
C ALA A 88 -1.24 19.38 -5.40
N GLY A 89 -0.68 20.09 -4.42
CA GLY A 89 0.43 19.61 -3.61
C GLY A 89 1.72 19.58 -4.42
N ALA A 90 2.08 20.73 -4.99
CA ALA A 90 3.06 20.86 -6.07
C ALA A 90 4.50 20.50 -5.67
N GLY A 91 4.86 20.60 -4.38
CA GLY A 91 6.24 20.41 -3.92
C GLY A 91 7.20 21.39 -4.59
N SER A 92 8.24 20.89 -5.27
CA SER A 92 9.16 21.71 -6.07
C SER A 92 8.58 22.18 -7.41
N GLY A 93 7.34 21.76 -7.75
CA GLY A 93 6.67 22.15 -8.99
C GLY A 93 7.02 21.30 -10.21
N ARG A 94 7.36 20.02 -10.02
CA ARG A 94 7.74 19.11 -11.13
C ARG A 94 6.69 19.03 -12.23
N PHE A 95 5.41 18.94 -11.87
CA PHE A 95 4.32 18.96 -12.85
C PHE A 95 4.19 20.33 -13.52
N SER A 96 4.20 21.41 -12.74
CA SER A 96 4.14 22.78 -13.25
C SER A 96 5.28 23.11 -14.21
N VAL A 97 6.52 22.67 -13.91
CA VAL A 97 7.69 22.82 -14.79
C VAL A 97 7.52 22.02 -16.07
N ALA A 98 7.05 20.78 -15.98
CA ALA A 98 6.82 19.93 -17.16
C ALA A 98 5.74 20.53 -18.09
N ILE A 99 4.69 21.15 -17.51
CA ILE A 99 3.68 21.88 -18.27
C ILE A 99 4.30 23.12 -18.91
N ALA A 100 5.04 23.95 -18.14
CA ALA A 100 5.69 25.15 -18.67
C ALA A 100 6.64 24.86 -19.85
N ARG A 101 7.32 23.71 -19.83
CA ARG A 101 8.19 23.26 -20.90
C ARG A 101 7.40 22.87 -22.16
N LYS A 102 6.25 22.19 -22.03
CA LYS A 102 5.45 21.69 -23.16
C LYS A 102 4.42 22.69 -23.65
N ALA A 103 3.87 23.53 -22.78
CA ALA A 103 2.82 24.49 -23.04
C ALA A 103 3.07 25.80 -22.26
N PRO A 104 4.02 26.64 -22.71
CA PRO A 104 4.49 27.80 -21.93
C PRO A 104 3.41 28.85 -21.64
N THR A 105 2.33 28.86 -22.40
CA THR A 105 1.20 29.80 -22.23
C THR A 105 0.05 29.24 -21.43
N MET A 106 0.18 28.00 -20.91
CA MET A 106 -0.88 27.35 -20.12
C MET A 106 -1.03 28.06 -18.78
N PRO A 107 -2.23 28.58 -18.45
CA PRO A 107 -2.50 29.14 -17.13
C PRO A 107 -2.32 28.11 -16.02
N LEU A 108 -1.49 28.42 -15.02
CA LEU A 108 -1.16 27.53 -13.91
C LEU A 108 -1.66 28.07 -12.57
N ILE A 109 -2.34 27.24 -11.81
CA ILE A 109 -2.61 27.44 -10.39
C ILE A 109 -1.85 26.40 -9.61
N VAL A 110 -0.86 26.82 -8.86
CA VAL A 110 0.02 25.96 -8.07
C VAL A 110 -0.34 26.09 -6.60
N VAL A 111 -0.63 24.98 -5.94
CA VAL A 111 -1.07 25.00 -4.54
C VAL A 111 -0.19 24.06 -3.72
N ASP A 112 0.45 24.60 -2.69
CA ASP A 112 1.15 23.84 -1.67
C ASP A 112 1.04 24.52 -0.31
N SER A 113 1.05 23.77 0.77
CA SER A 113 1.01 24.31 2.13
C SER A 113 2.38 24.70 2.69
N ASP A 114 3.47 24.11 2.15
CA ASP A 114 4.84 24.38 2.57
C ASP A 114 5.39 25.64 1.86
N PRO A 115 5.75 26.70 2.60
CA PRO A 115 6.29 27.91 1.99
C PRO A 115 7.64 27.69 1.29
N VAL A 116 8.43 26.69 1.69
CA VAL A 116 9.68 26.35 0.98
C VAL A 116 9.35 25.71 -0.37
N ALA A 117 8.35 24.83 -0.42
CA ALA A 117 7.89 24.20 -1.65
C ALA A 117 7.39 25.23 -2.66
N THR A 118 6.58 26.19 -2.21
CA THR A 118 6.08 27.26 -3.08
C THR A 118 7.20 28.19 -3.58
N LEU A 119 8.19 28.52 -2.73
CA LEU A 119 9.37 29.30 -3.16
C LEU A 119 10.20 28.55 -4.20
N MET A 120 10.43 27.22 -4.02
CA MET A 120 11.11 26.40 -5.03
C MET A 120 10.35 26.41 -6.36
N THR A 121 9.03 26.24 -6.31
CA THR A 121 8.18 26.29 -7.51
C THR A 121 8.26 27.64 -8.21
N ARG A 122 8.24 28.75 -7.46
CA ARG A 122 8.41 30.09 -8.04
C ARG A 122 9.77 30.23 -8.73
N GLY A 123 10.86 29.76 -8.11
CA GLY A 123 12.20 29.76 -8.69
C GLY A 123 12.25 28.94 -9.98
N ASN A 124 11.70 27.74 -9.96
CA ASN A 124 11.64 26.87 -11.13
C ASN A 124 10.82 27.48 -12.28
N LEU A 125 9.65 28.06 -12.00
CA LEU A 125 8.81 28.72 -13.01
C LEU A 125 9.44 30.02 -13.55
N ALA A 126 10.23 30.73 -12.75
CA ALA A 126 10.94 31.92 -13.18
C ALA A 126 11.93 31.61 -14.32
N VAL A 127 12.59 30.46 -14.28
CA VAL A 127 13.50 30.01 -15.34
C VAL A 127 12.81 29.88 -16.69
N PHE A 128 11.54 29.44 -16.70
CA PHE A 128 10.71 29.33 -17.91
C PHE A 128 9.98 30.64 -18.27
N ARG A 129 10.15 31.72 -17.49
CA ARG A 129 9.46 33.01 -17.69
C ARG A 129 7.93 32.86 -17.83
N VAL A 130 7.33 31.95 -17.04
CA VAL A 130 5.89 31.70 -17.09
C VAL A 130 5.14 32.96 -16.68
N ALA A 131 4.35 33.53 -17.59
CA ALA A 131 3.63 34.76 -17.36
C ALA A 131 2.33 34.56 -16.59
N ASP A 132 1.59 33.50 -16.89
CA ASP A 132 0.28 33.18 -16.31
C ASP A 132 0.38 32.02 -15.31
N ALA A 133 1.00 32.32 -14.17
CA ALA A 133 1.03 31.40 -13.03
C ALA A 133 0.51 32.09 -11.77
N SER A 134 -0.21 31.32 -10.94
CA SER A 134 -0.68 31.73 -9.62
C SER A 134 -0.22 30.74 -8.58
N VAL A 135 0.84 31.07 -7.84
CA VAL A 135 1.38 30.20 -6.77
C VAL A 135 0.73 30.57 -5.44
N ARG A 136 0.09 29.60 -4.78
CA ARG A 136 -0.69 29.77 -3.56
C ARG A 136 -0.13 28.91 -2.43
N GLN A 137 0.44 29.54 -1.41
CA GLN A 137 0.82 28.87 -0.18
C GLN A 137 -0.43 28.68 0.69
N THR A 138 -1.09 27.54 0.54
CA THR A 138 -2.31 27.21 1.28
C THR A 138 -2.58 25.69 1.28
N ASP A 139 -3.46 25.24 2.19
CA ASP A 139 -3.97 23.87 2.19
C ASP A 139 -4.93 23.67 1.00
N TYR A 140 -4.60 22.73 0.12
CA TYR A 140 -5.40 22.40 -1.06
C TYR A 140 -6.85 22.05 -0.71
N THR A 141 -7.08 21.39 0.42
CA THR A 141 -8.44 21.02 0.86
C THR A 141 -9.31 22.22 1.20
N ARG A 142 -8.70 23.40 1.41
CA ARG A 142 -9.38 24.66 1.75
C ARG A 142 -9.22 25.73 0.68
N PHE A 143 -8.53 25.39 -0.40
CA PHE A 143 -8.27 26.32 -1.47
C PHE A 143 -9.57 26.68 -2.21
N PRO A 144 -9.96 27.98 -2.25
CA PRO A 144 -11.09 28.42 -3.04
C PRO A 144 -10.68 28.49 -4.51
N LEU A 145 -11.08 27.51 -5.31
CA LEU A 145 -10.76 27.52 -6.74
C LEU A 145 -11.51 28.68 -7.42
N PRO A 146 -10.80 29.65 -8.03
CA PRO A 146 -11.45 30.76 -8.75
C PRO A 146 -12.32 30.23 -9.89
N ALA A 147 -13.45 30.88 -10.12
CA ALA A 147 -14.28 30.59 -11.28
C ALA A 147 -13.49 30.82 -12.59
N ALA A 148 -13.71 29.97 -13.57
CA ALA A 148 -13.15 30.12 -14.91
C ALA A 148 -14.15 29.66 -15.96
N THR A 149 -14.00 30.21 -17.17
CA THR A 149 -14.68 29.70 -18.36
C THR A 149 -13.83 28.57 -18.95
N GLY A 150 -14.42 27.42 -19.22
CA GLY A 150 -13.71 26.29 -19.81
C GLY A 150 -13.19 25.28 -18.79
N ARG A 151 -12.56 24.24 -19.31
CA ARG A 151 -12.12 23.05 -18.58
C ARG A 151 -10.94 23.34 -17.68
N THR A 152 -11.04 22.91 -16.42
CA THR A 152 -9.89 22.85 -15.50
C THR A 152 -9.34 21.43 -15.48
N ALA A 153 -8.01 21.29 -15.53
CA ALA A 153 -7.35 20.03 -15.26
C ALA A 153 -6.70 20.04 -13.88
N PHE A 154 -6.94 18.99 -13.10
CA PHE A 154 -6.31 18.77 -11.80
C PHE A 154 -5.18 17.75 -11.96
N LEU A 155 -3.98 18.12 -11.52
CA LEU A 155 -2.79 17.28 -11.63
C LEU A 155 -2.05 17.28 -10.30
N GLY A 156 -1.43 16.18 -9.91
CA GLY A 156 -0.65 16.18 -8.68
C GLY A 156 -0.30 14.79 -8.14
N ASN A 157 0.52 14.84 -7.10
CA ASN A 157 0.86 13.70 -6.24
C ASN A 157 0.40 14.01 -4.79
N PRO A 158 -0.86 13.75 -4.45
CA PRO A 158 -1.38 14.02 -3.11
C PRO A 158 -0.52 13.42 -1.99
N PRO A 159 -0.25 14.16 -0.91
CA PRO A 159 0.67 13.75 0.13
C PRO A 159 0.20 12.52 0.93
N TYR A 160 1.13 11.60 1.28
CA TYR A 160 0.85 10.34 1.98
C TYR A 160 0.88 10.48 3.50
N VAL A 161 0.14 11.46 4.06
CA VAL A 161 0.02 11.65 5.51
C VAL A 161 -1.00 10.68 6.09
N ARG A 162 -0.59 9.92 7.13
CA ARG A 162 -1.45 8.95 7.79
C ARG A 162 -2.50 9.62 8.68
N HIS A 163 -3.65 8.97 8.84
CA HIS A 163 -4.81 9.48 9.58
C HIS A 163 -4.52 9.95 11.02
N HIS A 164 -3.56 9.33 11.72
CA HIS A 164 -3.21 9.71 13.10
C HIS A 164 -2.45 11.04 13.19
N LEU A 165 -1.88 11.52 12.08
CA LEU A 165 -1.23 12.83 11.98
C LEU A 165 -2.20 13.94 11.54
N LEU A 166 -3.43 13.60 11.17
CA LEU A 166 -4.43 14.57 10.74
C LEU A 166 -5.17 15.17 11.93
N THR A 167 -5.34 16.49 11.89
CA THR A 167 -6.03 17.23 12.96
C THR A 167 -7.52 16.88 13.03
N PRO A 168 -8.16 17.05 14.21
CA PRO A 168 -9.61 16.90 14.33
C PRO A 168 -10.40 17.80 13.38
N ALA A 169 -9.91 19.02 13.11
CA ALA A 169 -10.53 19.97 12.18
C ALA A 169 -10.48 19.46 10.72
N ALA A 170 -9.35 18.88 10.28
CA ALA A 170 -9.25 18.27 8.96
C ALA A 170 -10.19 17.08 8.80
N LYS A 171 -10.31 16.23 9.84
CA LYS A 171 -11.25 15.10 9.85
C LYS A 171 -12.72 15.55 9.83
N ALA A 172 -13.05 16.63 10.54
CA ALA A 172 -14.39 17.22 10.51
C ALA A 172 -14.72 17.80 9.13
N TRP A 173 -13.77 18.51 8.51
CA TRP A 173 -13.90 19.02 7.15
C TRP A 173 -14.20 17.87 6.16
N ALA A 174 -13.41 16.81 6.21
CA ALA A 174 -13.59 15.67 5.31
C ALA A 174 -14.97 15.00 5.45
N ARG A 175 -15.44 14.83 6.70
CA ARG A 175 -16.81 14.31 6.96
C ARG A 175 -17.87 15.21 6.37
N ASN A 176 -17.75 16.52 6.56
CA ASN A 176 -18.72 17.47 6.06
C ASN A 176 -18.77 17.52 4.51
N VAL A 177 -17.59 17.49 3.87
CA VAL A 177 -17.52 17.47 2.40
C VAL A 177 -18.05 16.14 1.85
N ALA A 178 -17.65 15.01 2.43
CA ALA A 178 -18.15 13.71 2.02
C ALA A 178 -19.69 13.63 2.13
N ALA A 179 -20.27 14.13 3.25
CA ALA A 179 -21.73 14.16 3.44
C ALA A 179 -22.44 15.01 2.38
N LYS A 180 -21.88 16.17 2.01
CA LYS A 180 -22.43 17.00 0.92
C LYS A 180 -22.41 16.30 -0.45
N LEU A 181 -21.46 15.39 -0.65
CA LEU A 181 -21.37 14.57 -1.87
C LEU A 181 -22.17 13.26 -1.77
N GLY A 182 -22.94 13.05 -0.70
CA GLY A 182 -23.75 11.85 -0.48
C GLY A 182 -22.94 10.63 -0.01
N HIS A 183 -21.76 10.83 0.57
CA HIS A 183 -20.85 9.77 0.98
C HIS A 183 -20.46 9.88 2.47
N SER A 184 -19.83 8.83 2.98
CA SER A 184 -19.18 8.83 4.29
C SER A 184 -17.65 8.61 4.13
N VAL A 185 -16.86 9.19 5.03
CA VAL A 185 -15.41 9.00 5.07
C VAL A 185 -14.98 8.38 6.39
N SER A 186 -14.16 7.33 6.30
CA SER A 186 -13.58 6.70 7.48
C SER A 186 -12.60 7.64 8.19
N GLY A 187 -12.61 7.66 9.52
CA GLY A 187 -11.60 8.36 10.32
C GLY A 187 -10.17 7.82 10.15
N LEU A 188 -10.00 6.69 9.47
CA LEU A 188 -8.72 6.07 9.11
C LEU A 188 -8.21 6.49 7.73
N ALA A 189 -8.95 7.32 6.98
CA ALA A 189 -8.53 7.81 5.68
C ALA A 189 -7.32 8.76 5.81
N GLY A 190 -6.32 8.55 4.96
CA GLY A 190 -5.15 9.43 4.86
C GLY A 190 -5.42 10.71 4.06
N LEU A 191 -4.48 11.65 4.10
CA LEU A 191 -4.63 12.98 3.48
C LEU A 191 -4.88 12.90 1.97
N HIS A 192 -4.29 11.93 1.27
CA HIS A 192 -4.53 11.74 -0.17
C HIS A 192 -6.02 11.58 -0.51
N ALA A 193 -6.80 10.91 0.33
CA ALA A 193 -8.25 10.79 0.14
C ALA A 193 -8.96 12.15 0.25
N TYR A 194 -8.44 13.07 1.06
CA TYR A 194 -8.99 14.42 1.20
C TYR A 194 -8.73 15.27 -0.03
N PHE A 195 -7.64 15.02 -0.76
CA PHE A 195 -7.40 15.66 -2.06
C PHE A 195 -8.44 15.23 -3.09
N PHE A 196 -8.78 13.94 -3.16
CA PHE A 196 -9.89 13.49 -4.02
C PHE A 196 -11.24 14.11 -3.63
N LEU A 197 -11.53 14.21 -2.32
CA LEU A 197 -12.73 14.89 -1.82
C LEU A 197 -12.76 16.37 -2.21
N ALA A 198 -11.64 17.08 -2.02
CA ALA A 198 -11.53 18.50 -2.38
C ALA A 198 -11.73 18.70 -3.88
N THR A 199 -11.08 17.87 -4.70
CA THR A 199 -11.23 17.92 -6.16
C THR A 199 -12.67 17.63 -6.58
N ALA A 200 -13.34 16.62 -5.98
CA ALA A 200 -14.74 16.33 -6.27
C ALA A 200 -15.70 17.47 -5.86
N ALA A 201 -15.35 18.22 -4.81
CA ALA A 201 -16.14 19.36 -4.36
C ALA A 201 -15.91 20.63 -5.21
N MET A 202 -14.72 20.80 -5.80
CA MET A 202 -14.35 21.96 -6.62
C MET A 202 -14.60 21.74 -8.11
N GLY A 203 -14.47 20.49 -8.57
CA GLY A 203 -14.57 20.15 -9.99
C GLY A 203 -15.98 20.31 -10.53
N ARG A 204 -16.07 20.81 -11.75
CA ARG A 204 -17.32 20.97 -12.50
C ARG A 204 -17.42 19.88 -13.56
N PRO A 205 -18.64 19.57 -14.03
CA PRO A 205 -18.80 18.64 -15.15
C PRO A 205 -17.91 19.01 -16.34
N GLY A 206 -17.15 18.02 -16.85
CA GLY A 206 -16.18 18.20 -17.93
C GLY A 206 -14.77 18.57 -17.50
N ASP A 207 -14.53 18.99 -16.24
CA ASP A 207 -13.18 19.12 -15.69
C ASP A 207 -12.51 17.73 -15.62
N VAL A 208 -11.19 17.68 -15.77
CA VAL A 208 -10.43 16.43 -15.80
C VAL A 208 -9.38 16.39 -14.71
N GLY A 209 -8.87 15.21 -14.41
CA GLY A 209 -7.76 15.11 -13.48
C GLY A 209 -6.92 13.85 -13.66
N CYS A 210 -5.65 13.99 -13.26
CA CYS A 210 -4.68 12.90 -13.24
C CYS A 210 -3.87 12.97 -11.94
N PHE A 211 -4.10 12.01 -11.05
CA PHE A 211 -3.39 11.93 -9.77
C PHE A 211 -2.56 10.67 -9.67
N VAL A 212 -1.36 10.80 -9.09
CA VAL A 212 -0.59 9.63 -8.65
C VAL A 212 -0.66 9.50 -7.14
N THR A 213 -0.95 8.29 -6.63
CA THR A 213 -1.08 8.01 -5.20
C THR A 213 -0.54 6.63 -4.86
N SER A 214 -0.49 6.28 -3.55
CA SER A 214 -0.26 4.89 -3.15
C SER A 214 -1.46 4.00 -3.53
N ALA A 215 -1.19 2.73 -3.87
CA ALA A 215 -2.22 1.76 -4.27
C ALA A 215 -3.09 1.23 -3.11
N GLU A 216 -2.80 1.59 -1.86
CA GLU A 216 -3.48 1.02 -0.69
C GLU A 216 -5.00 1.18 -0.73
N TRP A 217 -5.50 2.32 -1.23
CA TRP A 217 -6.92 2.62 -1.28
C TRP A 217 -7.73 1.68 -2.18
N LEU A 218 -7.07 0.97 -3.10
CA LEU A 218 -7.74 -0.04 -3.93
C LEU A 218 -8.38 -1.15 -3.10
N ASP A 219 -7.81 -1.48 -1.94
CA ASP A 219 -8.17 -2.67 -1.17
C ASP A 219 -8.65 -2.41 0.24
N VAL A 220 -8.22 -1.32 0.86
CA VAL A 220 -8.52 -1.05 2.27
C VAL A 220 -9.91 -0.42 2.44
N ASN A 221 -10.55 -0.68 3.59
CA ASN A 221 -11.89 -0.15 3.85
C ASN A 221 -11.91 1.37 3.89
N TYR A 222 -10.87 2.02 4.42
CA TYR A 222 -10.79 3.49 4.45
C TYR A 222 -10.55 4.13 3.07
N GLY A 223 -10.17 3.34 2.05
CA GLY A 223 -10.07 3.77 0.65
C GLY A 223 -11.40 3.77 -0.09
N SER A 224 -12.50 3.29 0.52
CA SER A 224 -13.82 3.22 -0.11
C SER A 224 -14.29 4.57 -0.64
N ILE A 225 -13.97 5.66 0.05
CA ILE A 225 -14.36 7.01 -0.39
C ILE A 225 -13.75 7.36 -1.76
N ILE A 226 -12.47 7.05 -2.02
CA ILE A 226 -11.85 7.30 -3.32
C ILE A 226 -12.57 6.48 -4.40
N ARG A 227 -12.83 5.19 -4.15
CA ARG A 227 -13.54 4.32 -5.10
C ARG A 227 -14.95 4.85 -5.40
N GLN A 228 -15.68 5.30 -4.39
CA GLN A 228 -17.00 5.91 -4.54
C GLN A 228 -16.97 7.21 -5.34
N LEU A 229 -15.98 8.07 -5.11
CA LEU A 229 -15.80 9.31 -5.87
C LEU A 229 -15.48 9.03 -7.34
N LEU A 230 -14.63 8.04 -7.63
CA LEU A 230 -14.31 7.63 -9.01
C LEU A 230 -15.51 6.99 -9.72
N LEU A 231 -16.37 6.30 -8.97
CA LEU A 231 -17.65 5.80 -9.51
C LEU A 231 -18.75 6.88 -9.54
N GLY A 232 -18.53 8.04 -8.97
CA GLY A 232 -19.50 9.13 -8.83
C GLY A 232 -19.01 10.43 -9.42
N ALA A 233 -18.80 11.41 -8.54
CA ALA A 233 -18.54 12.81 -8.89
C ALA A 233 -17.28 13.01 -9.74
N LEU A 234 -16.24 12.21 -9.56
CA LEU A 234 -15.01 12.32 -10.34
C LEU A 234 -15.03 11.58 -11.68
N GLY A 235 -15.87 10.54 -11.84
CA GLY A 235 -15.95 9.81 -13.11
C GLY A 235 -14.64 9.17 -13.54
N GLY A 236 -14.16 8.14 -12.82
CA GLY A 236 -12.90 7.48 -13.11
C GLY A 236 -12.87 6.86 -14.50
N GLU A 237 -11.82 7.14 -15.27
CA GLU A 237 -11.60 6.62 -16.63
C GLU A 237 -10.61 5.46 -16.65
N ALA A 238 -9.43 5.63 -16.02
CA ALA A 238 -8.41 4.59 -15.97
C ALA A 238 -7.63 4.58 -14.65
N ILE A 239 -7.13 3.40 -14.31
CA ILE A 239 -6.32 3.11 -13.12
C ILE A 239 -5.09 2.32 -13.56
N HIS A 240 -3.92 2.96 -13.53
CA HIS A 240 -2.65 2.36 -13.90
C HIS A 240 -1.88 2.05 -12.62
N VAL A 241 -1.66 0.78 -12.34
CA VAL A 241 -0.95 0.34 -11.13
C VAL A 241 0.50 0.07 -11.45
N VAL A 242 1.35 0.95 -10.95
CA VAL A 242 2.78 0.94 -11.21
C VAL A 242 3.48 0.04 -10.20
N GLU A 243 4.06 -1.04 -10.69
CA GLU A 243 4.81 -1.97 -9.85
C GLU A 243 6.10 -1.32 -9.33
N PRO A 244 6.53 -1.65 -8.10
CA PRO A 244 7.73 -1.04 -7.51
C PRO A 244 9.01 -1.22 -8.34
N GLN A 245 9.07 -2.29 -9.14
CA GLN A 245 10.19 -2.57 -10.02
C GLN A 245 10.21 -1.68 -11.27
N ALA A 246 9.04 -1.19 -11.69
CA ALA A 246 8.92 -0.33 -12.88
C ALA A 246 9.48 1.07 -12.62
N ILE A 247 9.32 1.58 -11.40
CA ILE A 247 9.84 2.89 -10.98
C ILE A 247 10.24 2.83 -9.51
N PRO A 248 11.53 2.88 -9.20
CA PRO A 248 11.96 3.07 -7.83
C PRO A 248 11.64 4.50 -7.36
N PHE A 249 10.64 4.65 -6.50
CA PHE A 249 10.50 5.87 -5.70
C PHE A 249 11.63 5.88 -4.66
N GLU A 250 12.51 6.87 -4.70
CA GLU A 250 13.59 6.99 -3.73
C GLU A 250 13.05 7.00 -2.29
N GLY A 251 13.49 6.04 -1.50
CA GLY A 251 13.12 5.90 -0.08
C GLY A 251 11.75 5.31 0.21
N THR A 252 10.99 4.87 -0.80
CA THR A 252 9.67 4.22 -0.60
C THR A 252 9.46 3.09 -1.61
N ALA A 253 9.43 1.85 -1.14
CA ALA A 253 8.98 0.71 -1.95
C ALA A 253 7.45 0.60 -1.85
N THR A 254 6.74 1.54 -2.46
CA THR A 254 5.26 1.57 -2.45
C THR A 254 4.76 1.40 -3.88
N THR A 255 3.82 0.50 -4.08
CA THR A 255 3.06 0.43 -5.34
C THR A 255 2.32 1.74 -5.52
N ALA A 256 2.55 2.41 -6.64
CA ALA A 256 1.86 3.65 -6.99
C ALA A 256 0.68 3.36 -7.93
N VAL A 257 -0.29 4.26 -7.93
CA VAL A 257 -1.42 4.24 -8.86
C VAL A 257 -1.54 5.60 -9.51
N VAL A 258 -1.53 5.63 -10.83
CA VAL A 258 -1.95 6.80 -11.62
C VAL A 258 -3.42 6.63 -11.97
N VAL A 259 -4.23 7.64 -11.65
CA VAL A 259 -5.68 7.62 -11.86
C VAL A 259 -6.06 8.78 -12.76
N THR A 260 -6.77 8.49 -13.84
CA THR A 260 -7.40 9.52 -14.68
C THR A 260 -8.91 9.56 -14.45
N PHE A 261 -9.49 10.74 -14.51
CA PHE A 261 -10.91 10.94 -14.24
C PHE A 261 -11.47 12.19 -14.94
N ARG A 262 -12.80 12.19 -15.17
CA ARG A 262 -13.54 13.31 -15.76
C ARG A 262 -14.77 13.62 -14.91
N CYS A 263 -14.75 14.78 -14.26
CA CYS A 263 -15.78 15.19 -13.32
C CYS A 263 -17.18 15.23 -13.96
N GLY A 264 -18.17 14.74 -13.22
CA GLY A 264 -19.56 14.72 -13.65
C GLY A 264 -19.93 13.62 -14.65
N GLU A 265 -18.98 12.93 -15.23
CA GLU A 265 -19.24 11.77 -16.09
C GLU A 265 -19.39 10.48 -15.30
N ARG A 266 -20.10 9.52 -15.89
CA ARG A 266 -20.26 8.18 -15.32
C ARG A 266 -19.98 7.13 -16.40
N PRO A 267 -18.70 6.87 -16.70
CA PRO A 267 -18.35 5.90 -17.73
C PRO A 267 -18.89 4.51 -17.38
N GLY A 268 -19.33 3.77 -18.38
CA GLY A 268 -19.86 2.41 -18.20
C GLY A 268 -18.79 1.40 -17.73
N SER A 269 -17.52 1.72 -17.91
CA SER A 269 -16.37 0.93 -17.46
C SER A 269 -15.23 1.82 -17.02
N VAL A 270 -14.33 1.28 -16.19
CA VAL A 270 -13.04 1.88 -15.83
C VAL A 270 -11.95 0.94 -16.33
N ARG A 271 -10.90 1.47 -16.95
CA ARG A 271 -9.77 0.68 -17.41
C ARG A 271 -8.79 0.38 -16.29
N PHE A 272 -8.28 -0.84 -16.25
CA PHE A 272 -7.25 -1.25 -15.29
C PHE A 272 -6.01 -1.73 -16.06
N HIS A 273 -4.85 -1.18 -15.72
CA HIS A 273 -3.59 -1.46 -16.39
C HIS A 273 -2.47 -1.73 -15.39
N PRO A 274 -1.86 -2.94 -15.37
CA PRO A 274 -0.64 -3.20 -14.63
C PRO A 274 0.57 -2.63 -15.38
N VAL A 275 1.31 -1.72 -14.75
CA VAL A 275 2.50 -1.09 -15.32
C VAL A 275 3.73 -1.80 -14.77
N THR A 276 4.34 -2.67 -15.57
CA THR A 276 5.55 -3.44 -15.21
C THR A 276 6.84 -2.75 -15.65
N SER A 277 6.74 -1.79 -16.57
CA SER A 277 7.84 -0.93 -17.02
C SER A 277 7.31 0.45 -17.38
N LEU A 278 8.17 1.48 -17.35
CA LEU A 278 7.78 2.85 -17.77
C LEU A 278 7.34 2.92 -19.23
N SER A 279 7.95 2.12 -20.10
CA SER A 279 7.57 2.05 -21.52
C SER A 279 6.15 1.55 -21.74
N SER A 280 5.59 0.81 -20.77
CA SER A 280 4.20 0.33 -20.83
C SER A 280 3.17 1.35 -20.32
N LEU A 281 3.60 2.50 -19.78
CA LEU A 281 2.68 3.51 -19.27
C LEU A 281 1.92 4.26 -20.40
N GLY A 282 2.51 4.35 -21.60
CA GLY A 282 1.90 4.79 -22.85
C GLY A 282 0.82 5.87 -22.74
N ASP A 283 -0.25 5.72 -23.51
CA ASP A 283 -1.44 6.58 -23.48
C ASP A 283 -2.35 6.20 -22.29
N LEU A 284 -2.36 7.06 -21.26
CA LEU A 284 -3.15 6.86 -20.04
C LEU A 284 -4.68 6.81 -20.28
N GLY A 285 -5.17 7.26 -21.42
CA GLY A 285 -6.59 7.28 -21.75
C GLY A 285 -7.11 5.98 -22.35
N THR A 286 -6.25 5.25 -23.08
CA THR A 286 -6.69 4.12 -23.92
C THR A 286 -6.18 2.76 -23.47
N ILE A 287 -5.06 2.72 -22.74
CA ILE A 287 -4.43 1.46 -22.31
C ILE A 287 -5.14 0.88 -21.09
N GLY A 288 -5.30 -0.43 -21.08
CA GLY A 288 -5.83 -1.22 -19.97
C GLY A 288 -7.14 -1.94 -20.30
N GLU A 289 -7.43 -2.96 -19.51
CA GLU A 289 -8.62 -3.78 -19.66
C GLU A 289 -9.85 -3.08 -19.06
N PRO A 290 -10.94 -2.92 -19.81
CA PRO A 290 -12.15 -2.29 -19.31
C PRO A 290 -12.87 -3.21 -18.31
N VAL A 291 -13.15 -2.71 -17.12
CA VAL A 291 -13.95 -3.38 -16.11
C VAL A 291 -15.30 -2.66 -16.00
N ALA A 292 -16.38 -3.38 -16.20
CA ALA A 292 -17.73 -2.83 -16.12
C ALA A 292 -17.98 -2.17 -14.74
N ARG A 293 -18.55 -0.97 -14.76
CA ARG A 293 -18.84 -0.18 -13.55
C ARG A 293 -19.61 -0.97 -12.49
N GLN A 294 -20.61 -1.78 -12.90
CA GLN A 294 -21.39 -2.59 -11.97
C GLN A 294 -20.51 -3.55 -11.17
N ARG A 295 -19.55 -4.20 -11.81
CA ARG A 295 -18.60 -5.08 -11.12
C ARG A 295 -17.73 -4.35 -10.10
N LEU A 296 -17.42 -3.07 -10.36
CA LEU A 296 -16.64 -2.23 -9.44
C LEU A 296 -17.48 -1.76 -8.23
N VAL A 297 -18.77 -1.48 -8.45
CA VAL A 297 -19.71 -1.14 -7.37
C VAL A 297 -19.85 -2.29 -6.39
N ASP A 298 -19.99 -3.51 -6.90
CA ASP A 298 -20.21 -4.72 -6.09
C ASP A 298 -18.90 -5.23 -5.43
N ALA A 299 -17.74 -4.73 -5.88
CA ALA A 299 -16.45 -5.21 -5.41
C ALA A 299 -15.94 -4.41 -4.21
N PRO A 300 -15.70 -5.05 -3.05
CA PRO A 300 -15.09 -4.39 -1.88
C PRO A 300 -13.62 -4.01 -2.10
N ARG A 301 -12.98 -4.57 -3.12
CA ARG A 301 -11.56 -4.39 -3.46
C ARG A 301 -11.37 -4.34 -4.97
N TRP A 302 -10.42 -3.48 -5.42
CA TRP A 302 -10.18 -3.26 -6.84
C TRP A 302 -8.87 -3.86 -7.35
N SER A 303 -7.92 -4.22 -6.48
CA SER A 303 -6.68 -4.86 -6.92
C SER A 303 -6.88 -6.17 -7.73
N PRO A 304 -7.95 -6.97 -7.53
CA PRO A 304 -8.17 -8.15 -8.36
C PRO A 304 -8.42 -7.85 -9.84
N PHE A 305 -8.85 -6.63 -10.18
CA PHE A 305 -9.08 -6.24 -11.57
C PHE A 305 -7.81 -5.84 -12.33
N ILE A 306 -6.71 -5.58 -11.61
CA ILE A 306 -5.41 -5.22 -12.19
C ILE A 306 -4.65 -6.46 -12.64
N ARG A 307 -4.81 -7.54 -11.88
CA ARG A 307 -4.18 -8.80 -12.21
C ARG A 307 -4.92 -9.37 -13.41
N THR A 308 -4.28 -9.42 -14.57
CA THR A 308 -4.62 -10.42 -15.56
C THR A 308 -4.83 -11.70 -14.77
N ARG A 309 -6.01 -12.33 -14.83
CA ARG A 309 -6.16 -13.71 -14.37
C ARG A 309 -5.00 -14.44 -15.07
N ALA A 310 -3.97 -14.81 -14.31
CA ALA A 310 -3.07 -15.82 -14.78
C ALA A 310 -4.03 -16.94 -15.22
N GLN A 311 -4.09 -17.18 -16.52
CA GLN A 311 -4.89 -18.31 -17.02
C GLN A 311 -4.30 -19.47 -16.26
N VAL A 312 -5.13 -20.09 -15.42
CA VAL A 312 -4.70 -21.28 -14.70
C VAL A 312 -4.29 -22.25 -15.82
N PRO A 313 -3.02 -22.67 -15.92
CA PRO A 313 -2.57 -23.51 -17.01
C PRO A 313 -3.45 -24.76 -17.10
N GLU A 314 -3.56 -25.35 -18.27
CA GLU A 314 -4.26 -26.62 -18.44
C GLU A 314 -3.66 -27.66 -17.48
N GLY A 315 -4.49 -28.39 -16.75
CA GLY A 315 -4.06 -29.33 -15.70
C GLY A 315 -3.73 -28.67 -14.34
N TYR A 316 -4.02 -27.36 -14.18
CA TYR A 316 -3.87 -26.65 -12.91
C TYR A 316 -5.23 -26.13 -12.43
N ILE A 317 -5.37 -25.96 -11.11
CA ILE A 317 -6.52 -25.38 -10.43
C ILE A 317 -6.06 -24.37 -9.39
N GLU A 318 -6.97 -23.59 -8.79
CA GLU A 318 -6.62 -22.71 -7.68
C GLU A 318 -6.38 -23.55 -6.40
N LEU A 319 -5.33 -23.22 -5.63
CA LEU A 319 -5.02 -23.89 -4.34
C LEU A 319 -6.24 -23.93 -3.41
N GLY A 320 -7.08 -22.92 -3.45
CA GLY A 320 -8.30 -22.83 -2.66
C GLY A 320 -9.33 -23.93 -2.94
N GLU A 321 -9.25 -24.61 -4.08
CA GLU A 321 -10.09 -25.76 -4.41
C GLU A 321 -9.65 -27.01 -3.63
N ILE A 322 -8.35 -27.14 -3.36
CA ILE A 322 -7.77 -28.27 -2.63
C ILE A 322 -7.60 -27.98 -1.14
N CYS A 323 -7.15 -26.78 -0.78
CA CYS A 323 -6.79 -26.39 0.58
C CYS A 323 -7.51 -25.13 1.04
N ARG A 324 -7.82 -25.06 2.34
CA ARG A 324 -8.10 -23.80 3.03
C ARG A 324 -6.82 -23.26 3.63
N VAL A 325 -6.58 -21.96 3.43
CA VAL A 325 -5.44 -21.29 4.03
C VAL A 325 -5.89 -20.50 5.24
N HIS A 326 -5.32 -20.80 6.39
CA HIS A 326 -5.61 -20.07 7.62
C HIS A 326 -4.38 -19.38 8.17
N ARG A 327 -4.57 -18.14 8.58
CA ARG A 327 -3.57 -17.40 9.33
C ARG A 327 -3.37 -18.06 10.70
N GLY A 328 -2.12 -18.12 11.15
CA GLY A 328 -1.78 -18.64 12.47
C GLY A 328 -2.36 -17.78 13.60
N THR A 329 -2.43 -18.37 14.76
CA THR A 329 -3.08 -17.80 15.95
C THR A 329 -2.33 -16.55 16.46
N VAL A 330 -3.09 -15.53 16.87
CA VAL A 330 -2.57 -14.33 17.54
C VAL A 330 -2.66 -14.51 19.05
N THR A 331 -1.53 -14.49 19.75
CA THR A 331 -1.49 -14.70 21.20
C THR A 331 -1.91 -13.48 22.01
N GLY A 332 -1.86 -12.27 21.45
CA GLY A 332 -2.07 -11.00 22.15
C GLY A 332 -0.90 -10.58 23.04
N SER A 333 -0.07 -11.53 23.49
CA SER A 333 1.16 -11.28 24.26
C SER A 333 2.11 -12.46 24.10
N ASN A 334 3.03 -12.38 23.14
CA ASN A 334 4.03 -13.44 22.98
C ASN A 334 4.96 -13.57 24.19
N ALA A 335 5.20 -12.48 24.93
CA ALA A 335 6.01 -12.50 26.14
C ALA A 335 5.40 -13.39 27.25
N THR A 336 4.07 -13.52 27.26
CA THR A 336 3.34 -14.34 28.24
C THR A 336 3.09 -15.75 27.74
N TRP A 337 2.67 -15.89 26.45
CA TRP A 337 2.15 -17.14 25.92
C TRP A 337 3.17 -17.97 25.13
N VAL A 338 4.41 -17.48 24.98
CA VAL A 338 5.48 -18.20 24.26
C VAL A 338 6.69 -18.39 25.17
N THR A 339 7.07 -19.65 25.42
CA THR A 339 8.18 -20.02 26.31
C THR A 339 9.25 -20.84 25.59
N ARG A 340 10.45 -20.92 26.17
CA ARG A 340 11.52 -21.82 25.77
C ARG A 340 11.73 -23.02 26.71
N GLY A 341 10.82 -23.17 27.71
CA GLY A 341 10.90 -24.26 28.67
C GLY A 341 11.16 -23.82 30.11
N ASP A 342 11.23 -22.51 30.36
CA ASP A 342 11.48 -21.88 31.67
C ASP A 342 10.19 -21.65 32.49
N VAL A 343 9.13 -22.38 32.19
CA VAL A 343 7.83 -22.27 32.84
C VAL A 343 7.43 -23.60 33.49
N THR A 344 6.92 -23.51 34.74
CA THR A 344 6.42 -24.68 35.47
C THR A 344 4.96 -24.92 35.11
N LEU A 345 4.74 -25.52 33.94
CA LEU A 345 3.42 -25.92 33.42
C LEU A 345 3.47 -27.39 32.94
N PRO A 346 2.33 -28.08 32.94
CA PRO A 346 2.26 -29.45 32.43
C PRO A 346 2.48 -29.49 30.90
N GLU A 347 3.03 -30.58 30.42
CA GLU A 347 3.28 -30.84 28.99
C GLU A 347 1.99 -30.79 28.15
N SER A 348 0.86 -31.15 28.74
CA SER A 348 -0.48 -31.17 28.11
C SER A 348 -0.91 -29.78 27.59
N VAL A 349 -0.36 -28.69 28.12
CA VAL A 349 -0.67 -27.30 27.68
C VAL A 349 0.48 -26.63 26.93
N LEU A 350 1.56 -27.35 26.62
CA LEU A 350 2.77 -26.80 25.98
C LEU A 350 2.94 -27.40 24.57
N PHE A 351 2.73 -26.58 23.55
CA PHE A 351 2.75 -27.03 22.16
C PHE A 351 3.93 -26.42 21.40
N PRO A 352 4.81 -27.22 20.76
CA PRO A 352 5.84 -26.70 19.89
C PRO A 352 5.18 -25.94 18.73
N ALA A 353 5.69 -24.73 18.45
CA ALA A 353 5.07 -23.86 17.46
C ALA A 353 6.08 -23.03 16.69
N VAL A 354 5.81 -22.83 15.39
CA VAL A 354 6.51 -21.85 14.56
C VAL A 354 6.10 -20.44 15.01
N THR A 355 7.06 -19.72 15.55
CA THR A 355 6.90 -18.37 16.11
C THR A 355 7.68 -17.30 15.37
N ARG A 356 8.58 -17.71 14.45
CA ARG A 356 9.42 -16.85 13.60
C ARG A 356 9.48 -17.41 12.19
N ALA A 357 9.42 -16.54 11.19
CA ALA A 357 9.48 -16.96 9.79
C ALA A 357 10.78 -17.69 9.44
N ARG A 358 11.91 -17.34 10.07
CA ARG A 358 13.20 -17.99 9.83
C ARG A 358 13.18 -19.49 10.14
N GLU A 359 12.36 -19.93 11.11
CA GLU A 359 12.24 -21.33 11.50
C GLU A 359 11.75 -22.20 10.33
N LEU A 360 10.86 -21.67 9.49
CA LEU A 360 10.43 -22.35 8.26
C LEU A 360 11.49 -22.28 7.15
N PHE A 361 12.23 -21.18 7.03
CA PHE A 361 13.30 -21.12 6.03
C PHE A 361 14.47 -22.05 6.38
N GLU A 362 14.80 -22.19 7.66
CA GLU A 362 15.83 -23.09 8.16
C GLU A 362 15.42 -24.58 8.04
N ALA A 363 14.14 -24.88 8.18
CA ALA A 363 13.61 -26.22 8.00
C ALA A 363 13.66 -26.74 6.54
N GLY A 364 13.81 -25.82 5.57
CA GLY A 364 13.91 -26.17 4.15
C GLY A 364 12.60 -26.75 3.61
N GLU A 365 12.59 -28.05 3.22
CA GLU A 365 11.41 -28.68 2.64
C GLU A 365 10.48 -29.30 3.69
N VAL A 366 11.03 -29.80 4.80
CA VAL A 366 10.29 -30.57 5.80
C VAL A 366 10.74 -30.20 7.20
N LEU A 367 9.82 -29.71 8.01
CA LEU A 367 10.02 -29.53 9.44
C LEU A 367 9.81 -30.88 10.14
N ARG A 368 10.90 -31.56 10.54
CA ARG A 368 10.88 -32.89 11.17
C ARG A 368 11.05 -32.81 12.68
N ASP A 369 11.90 -31.91 13.14
CA ASP A 369 12.30 -31.82 14.54
C ASP A 369 11.72 -30.57 15.20
N PRO A 370 10.84 -30.71 16.21
CA PRO A 370 10.28 -29.59 16.94
C PRO A 370 11.15 -29.09 18.11
N THR A 371 12.26 -29.75 18.43
CA THR A 371 13.04 -29.50 19.67
C THR A 371 13.60 -28.07 19.77
N ASN A 372 13.95 -27.47 18.63
CA ASN A 372 14.45 -26.10 18.56
C ASN A 372 13.35 -25.04 18.50
N LEU A 373 12.08 -25.47 18.37
CA LEU A 373 10.95 -24.56 18.38
C LEU A 373 10.63 -24.08 19.79
N ARG A 374 10.06 -22.89 19.86
CA ARG A 374 9.44 -22.43 21.10
C ARG A 374 8.14 -23.16 21.33
N ARG A 375 7.70 -23.17 22.57
CA ARG A 375 6.39 -23.71 22.95
C ARG A 375 5.40 -22.59 23.18
N VAL A 376 4.18 -22.79 22.72
CA VAL A 376 3.04 -21.92 23.01
C VAL A 376 2.20 -22.55 24.09
N ILE A 377 1.90 -21.76 25.10
CA ILE A 377 1.01 -22.16 26.19
C ILE A 377 -0.43 -22.05 25.69
N ASN A 378 -1.12 -23.18 25.56
CA ASN A 378 -2.52 -23.24 25.15
C ASN A 378 -3.33 -24.00 26.19
N ILE A 379 -3.90 -23.24 27.13
CA ILE A 379 -4.72 -23.77 28.20
C ILE A 379 -6.14 -24.02 27.66
N PRO A 380 -6.77 -25.16 27.96
CA PRO A 380 -8.13 -25.45 27.51
C PRO A 380 -9.12 -24.40 28.02
N VAL A 381 -10.22 -24.22 27.30
CA VAL A 381 -11.30 -23.30 27.71
C VAL A 381 -11.98 -23.81 28.97
N ASP A 382 -12.27 -25.11 29.00
CA ASP A 382 -12.74 -25.81 30.18
C ASP A 382 -11.54 -26.36 30.94
N LEU A 383 -11.35 -25.85 32.13
CA LEU A 383 -10.24 -26.24 32.99
C LEU A 383 -10.46 -27.61 33.65
N ASP A 384 -11.67 -28.13 33.63
CA ASP A 384 -12.00 -29.45 34.17
C ASP A 384 -11.54 -30.60 33.23
N GLU A 385 -11.08 -30.27 32.03
CA GLU A 385 -10.36 -31.19 31.13
C GLU A 385 -8.95 -31.57 31.66
N LEU A 386 -8.42 -30.82 32.62
CA LEU A 386 -7.09 -31.02 33.19
C LEU A 386 -7.12 -31.96 34.40
N GLU A 387 -6.12 -32.85 34.48
CA GLU A 387 -5.92 -33.65 35.69
C GLU A 387 -5.73 -32.76 36.93
N PRO A 388 -6.15 -33.19 38.14
CA PRO A 388 -6.13 -32.36 39.34
C PRO A 388 -4.74 -31.78 39.68
N ALA A 389 -3.67 -32.51 39.42
CA ALA A 389 -2.30 -32.01 39.64
C ALA A 389 -1.89 -30.97 38.61
N GLU A 390 -2.23 -31.15 37.35
CA GLU A 390 -2.00 -30.17 36.27
C GLU A 390 -2.81 -28.92 36.47
N ARG A 391 -4.08 -29.04 36.88
CA ARG A 391 -4.98 -27.94 37.20
C ARG A 391 -4.37 -26.98 38.22
N LYS A 392 -3.76 -27.50 39.28
CA LYS A 392 -3.10 -26.67 40.29
C LYS A 392 -1.98 -25.80 39.72
N LEU A 393 -1.17 -26.33 38.81
CA LEU A 393 -0.10 -25.60 38.15
C LEU A 393 -0.66 -24.51 37.22
N VAL A 394 -1.65 -24.88 36.43
CA VAL A 394 -2.33 -23.98 35.50
C VAL A 394 -3.05 -22.85 36.25
N ASP A 395 -3.76 -23.13 37.32
CA ASP A 395 -4.43 -22.12 38.15
C ASP A 395 -3.45 -21.11 38.78
N ARG A 396 -2.26 -21.58 39.19
CA ARG A 396 -1.19 -20.71 39.67
C ARG A 396 -0.71 -19.76 38.55
N PHE A 397 -0.45 -20.30 37.37
CA PHE A 397 -0.04 -19.53 36.20
C PHE A 397 -1.11 -18.51 35.80
N ILE A 398 -2.39 -18.91 35.70
CA ILE A 398 -3.51 -18.01 35.38
C ILE A 398 -3.58 -16.83 36.36
N ARG A 399 -3.44 -17.10 37.70
CA ARG A 399 -3.41 -16.04 38.70
C ARG A 399 -2.25 -15.09 38.51
N GLN A 400 -1.06 -15.59 38.20
CA GLN A 400 0.11 -14.77 37.91
C GLN A 400 -0.08 -13.87 36.68
N VAL A 401 -0.56 -14.43 35.58
CA VAL A 401 -0.83 -13.71 34.33
C VAL A 401 -1.95 -12.69 34.51
N LYS A 402 -2.96 -13.00 35.34
CA LYS A 402 -4.02 -12.05 35.66
C LYS A 402 -3.51 -10.85 36.46
N LYS A 403 -2.56 -11.05 37.41
CA LYS A 403 -1.89 -9.96 38.12
C LYS A 403 -1.09 -9.05 37.19
N ALA A 404 -0.52 -9.58 36.14
CA ALA A 404 0.18 -8.82 35.10
C ALA A 404 -0.77 -8.13 34.08
N LEU A 405 -2.08 -8.12 34.33
CA LEU A 405 -3.12 -7.46 33.56
C LEU A 405 -3.23 -7.90 32.09
N VAL A 406 -2.66 -9.03 31.71
CA VAL A 406 -2.68 -9.55 30.32
C VAL A 406 -4.11 -9.82 29.82
N HIS A 407 -5.03 -10.16 30.74
CA HIS A 407 -6.45 -10.38 30.45
C HIS A 407 -7.18 -9.11 29.96
N GLN A 408 -6.65 -7.92 30.22
CA GLN A 408 -7.21 -6.65 29.76
C GLN A 408 -6.81 -6.31 28.32
N GLY A 409 -5.83 -7.00 27.75
CA GLY A 409 -5.43 -6.79 26.37
C GLY A 409 -6.58 -7.13 25.39
N TYR A 410 -6.71 -6.33 24.33
CA TYR A 410 -7.82 -6.45 23.37
C TYR A 410 -8.06 -7.90 22.89
N ILE A 411 -7.01 -8.62 22.52
CA ILE A 411 -7.13 -10.01 22.04
C ILE A 411 -7.63 -10.94 23.15
N ALA A 412 -7.08 -10.84 24.35
CA ALA A 412 -7.47 -11.68 25.49
C ALA A 412 -8.93 -11.43 25.91
N ALA A 413 -9.33 -10.17 25.97
CA ALA A 413 -10.68 -9.77 26.36
C ALA A 413 -11.78 -10.26 25.40
N HIS A 414 -11.43 -10.54 24.13
CA HIS A 414 -12.38 -11.03 23.11
C HIS A 414 -12.34 -12.54 22.89
N ARG A 415 -11.61 -13.31 23.72
CA ARG A 415 -11.60 -14.78 23.67
C ARG A 415 -12.75 -15.38 24.47
N ARG A 416 -13.12 -16.62 24.12
CA ARG A 416 -14.11 -17.40 24.87
C ARG A 416 -13.67 -17.59 26.34
N ALA A 417 -12.37 -17.83 26.53
CA ALA A 417 -11.70 -17.76 27.83
C ALA A 417 -10.40 -16.97 27.63
N TRP A 418 -10.18 -15.91 28.42
CA TRP A 418 -9.03 -15.02 28.21
C TRP A 418 -7.67 -15.72 28.33
N TRP A 419 -7.60 -16.81 29.07
CA TRP A 419 -6.40 -17.63 29.27
C TRP A 419 -6.15 -18.64 28.14
N SER A 420 -7.15 -18.95 27.29
CA SER A 420 -6.99 -19.89 26.18
C SER A 420 -6.53 -19.18 24.93
N VAL A 421 -5.35 -19.54 24.41
CA VAL A 421 -4.82 -18.97 23.17
C VAL A 421 -5.63 -19.46 21.96
N GLY A 422 -6.21 -20.65 22.02
CA GLY A 422 -7.03 -21.22 20.96
C GLY A 422 -6.18 -21.61 19.73
N LEU A 423 -5.13 -22.37 19.96
CA LEU A 423 -4.31 -22.91 18.87
C LEU A 423 -5.13 -23.84 17.99
N ARG A 424 -4.96 -23.70 16.67
CA ARG A 424 -5.52 -24.62 15.69
C ARG A 424 -4.73 -25.92 15.67
N GLU A 425 -5.35 -26.98 15.16
CA GLU A 425 -4.65 -28.21 14.85
C GLU A 425 -3.46 -27.98 13.91
N PRO A 426 -2.40 -28.84 13.95
CA PRO A 426 -1.27 -28.70 13.08
C PRO A 426 -1.69 -28.76 11.61
N ALA A 427 -1.26 -27.78 10.82
CA ALA A 427 -1.45 -27.83 9.39
C ALA A 427 -0.41 -28.77 8.76
N PRO A 428 -0.77 -29.60 7.78
CA PRO A 428 0.18 -30.46 7.06
C PRO A 428 1.28 -29.71 6.32
N ILE A 429 0.97 -28.50 5.84
CA ILE A 429 1.93 -27.60 5.19
C ILE A 429 1.86 -26.25 5.88
N LEU A 430 3.02 -25.70 6.22
CA LEU A 430 3.18 -24.35 6.77
C LEU A 430 3.81 -23.44 5.72
N ALA A 431 3.33 -22.19 5.64
CA ALA A 431 3.85 -21.21 4.71
C ALA A 431 4.21 -19.91 5.41
N THR A 432 5.35 -19.30 5.07
CA THR A 432 5.60 -17.92 5.41
C THR A 432 4.75 -17.02 4.51
N TYR A 433 4.29 -15.87 5.03
CA TYR A 433 3.37 -15.03 4.26
C TYR A 433 3.87 -13.59 4.05
N MET A 434 4.96 -13.23 4.67
CA MET A 434 5.52 -11.88 4.55
C MET A 434 7.05 -11.93 4.55
N ALA A 435 7.68 -11.61 3.41
CA ALA A 435 9.12 -11.59 3.26
C ALA A 435 9.54 -10.74 2.05
N ARG A 436 10.86 -10.49 1.92
CA ARG A 436 11.49 -9.91 0.72
C ARG A 436 11.97 -10.98 -0.27
N ARG A 437 11.58 -12.22 -0.06
CA ARG A 437 11.87 -13.40 -0.89
C ARG A 437 10.60 -14.24 -1.03
N PRO A 438 10.50 -15.15 -2.00
CA PRO A 438 9.34 -16.02 -2.13
C PRO A 438 8.99 -16.74 -0.83
N PRO A 439 7.69 -16.99 -0.57
CA PRO A 439 7.27 -17.74 0.62
C PRO A 439 7.93 -19.11 0.69
N ALA A 440 8.31 -19.53 1.90
CA ALA A 440 8.63 -20.93 2.15
C ALA A 440 7.32 -21.71 2.29
N PHE A 441 7.25 -22.88 1.66
CA PHE A 441 6.19 -23.85 1.86
C PHE A 441 6.82 -25.15 2.38
N VAL A 442 6.53 -25.49 3.63
CA VAL A 442 7.25 -26.52 4.39
C VAL A 442 6.28 -27.59 4.86
N MET A 443 6.59 -28.84 4.57
CA MET A 443 5.87 -29.99 5.13
C MET A 443 6.06 -30.03 6.65
N ASN A 444 4.98 -30.15 7.40
CA ASN A 444 5.00 -30.13 8.86
C ASN A 444 4.96 -31.54 9.45
N ALA A 445 6.03 -32.30 9.26
CA ALA A 445 6.13 -33.66 9.82
C ALA A 445 6.29 -33.67 11.35
N ALA A 446 6.72 -32.54 11.94
CA ALA A 446 6.85 -32.38 13.39
C ALA A 446 5.50 -32.17 14.11
N GLY A 447 4.39 -32.00 13.40
CA GLY A 447 3.11 -31.62 14.02
C GLY A 447 3.13 -30.30 14.76
N ALA A 448 4.03 -29.39 14.39
CA ALA A 448 4.17 -28.10 15.06
C ALA A 448 2.94 -27.21 14.80
N ARG A 449 2.51 -26.48 15.83
CA ARG A 449 1.52 -25.40 15.71
C ARG A 449 2.17 -24.17 15.07
N HIS A 450 1.39 -23.16 14.74
CA HIS A 450 1.95 -21.92 14.20
C HIS A 450 1.20 -20.68 14.69
N LEU A 451 1.95 -19.62 14.89
CA LEU A 451 1.43 -18.30 15.21
C LEU A 451 1.24 -17.47 13.94
N ASN A 452 0.72 -16.27 14.10
CA ASN A 452 0.40 -15.32 13.04
C ASN A 452 1.58 -14.83 12.19
N ILE A 453 2.75 -15.44 12.34
CA ILE A 453 3.92 -15.26 11.49
C ILE A 453 3.92 -16.21 10.29
N ALA A 454 3.07 -17.22 10.30
CA ALA A 454 2.90 -18.20 9.24
C ALA A 454 1.42 -18.46 8.95
N HIS A 455 1.15 -19.04 7.79
CA HIS A 455 -0.14 -19.61 7.40
C HIS A 455 -0.06 -21.13 7.41
N GLY A 456 -1.16 -21.77 7.78
CA GLY A 456 -1.35 -23.22 7.64
C GLY A 456 -2.24 -23.51 6.43
N LEU A 457 -1.82 -24.47 5.61
CA LEU A 457 -2.61 -25.02 4.51
C LEU A 457 -3.27 -26.30 5.00
N TYR A 458 -4.59 -26.31 4.99
CA TYR A 458 -5.43 -27.41 5.45
C TYR A 458 -6.18 -28.00 4.25
N PRO A 459 -5.85 -29.20 3.80
CA PRO A 459 -6.57 -29.87 2.73
C PRO A 459 -8.08 -29.97 3.04
N ARG A 460 -8.91 -29.80 2.01
CA ARG A 460 -10.38 -29.94 2.15
C ARG A 460 -10.81 -31.38 2.28
N GLN A 461 -9.99 -32.30 1.80
CA GLN A 461 -10.11 -33.75 1.96
C GLN A 461 -8.75 -34.31 2.34
N GLU A 462 -8.72 -35.51 2.88
CA GLU A 462 -7.49 -36.18 3.27
C GLU A 462 -6.62 -36.42 2.03
N LEU A 463 -5.36 -35.98 2.09
CA LEU A 463 -4.38 -36.18 1.03
C LEU A 463 -3.23 -37.05 1.56
N PRO A 464 -2.76 -38.02 0.78
CA PRO A 464 -1.61 -38.82 1.15
C PRO A 464 -0.33 -38.00 1.19
N ALA A 465 0.66 -38.44 1.96
CA ALA A 465 1.90 -37.72 2.21
C ALA A 465 2.65 -37.32 0.92
N HIS A 466 2.63 -38.17 -0.12
CA HIS A 466 3.28 -37.89 -1.40
C HIS A 466 2.58 -36.74 -2.15
N ALA A 467 1.25 -36.66 -2.13
CA ALA A 467 0.48 -35.58 -2.75
C ALA A 467 0.74 -34.24 -2.04
N LEU A 468 0.79 -34.24 -0.71
CA LEU A 468 1.16 -33.07 0.09
C LEU A 468 2.59 -32.59 -0.22
N ALA A 469 3.54 -33.52 -0.37
CA ALA A 469 4.91 -33.21 -0.72
C ALA A 469 5.03 -32.59 -2.12
N ARG A 470 4.30 -33.13 -3.11
CA ARG A 470 4.21 -32.58 -4.48
C ARG A 470 3.61 -31.18 -4.47
N LEU A 471 2.51 -30.99 -3.74
CA LEU A 471 1.87 -29.68 -3.59
C LEU A 471 2.85 -28.66 -3.00
N ALA A 472 3.53 -29.00 -1.89
CA ALA A 472 4.51 -28.11 -1.26
C ALA A 472 5.70 -27.81 -2.19
N ARG A 473 6.17 -28.80 -2.97
CA ARG A 473 7.24 -28.63 -3.96
C ARG A 473 6.81 -27.72 -5.09
N CYS A 474 5.63 -27.94 -5.68
CA CYS A 474 5.07 -27.08 -6.71
C CYS A 474 4.98 -25.62 -6.24
N LEU A 475 4.40 -25.38 -5.07
CA LEU A 475 4.28 -24.05 -4.48
C LEU A 475 5.65 -23.38 -4.26
N ARG A 476 6.68 -24.13 -3.85
CA ARG A 476 8.05 -23.58 -3.71
C ARG A 476 8.68 -23.16 -5.04
N GLN A 477 8.42 -23.91 -6.10
CA GLN A 477 9.06 -23.72 -7.40
C GLN A 477 8.36 -22.70 -8.30
N SER A 478 7.02 -22.61 -8.20
CA SER A 478 6.21 -21.81 -9.13
C SER A 478 5.86 -20.41 -8.61
N ILE A 479 6.08 -20.12 -7.32
CA ILE A 479 5.63 -18.85 -6.75
C ILE A 479 6.71 -17.79 -6.78
N SER A 480 6.35 -16.64 -7.37
CA SER A 480 7.15 -15.43 -7.40
C SER A 480 6.59 -14.34 -6.47
N LEU A 481 7.43 -13.36 -6.12
CA LEU A 481 7.02 -12.20 -5.32
C LEU A 481 5.92 -11.37 -6.00
N SER A 482 5.85 -11.38 -7.32
CA SER A 482 4.83 -10.65 -8.08
C SER A 482 3.39 -11.11 -7.83
N GLN A 483 3.21 -12.33 -7.33
CA GLN A 483 1.89 -12.90 -7.02
C GLN A 483 1.34 -12.47 -5.65
N GLY A 484 2.17 -11.89 -4.78
CA GLY A 484 1.76 -11.34 -3.49
C GLY A 484 1.55 -9.83 -3.51
N ARG A 485 1.09 -9.26 -2.39
CA ARG A 485 0.97 -7.80 -2.23
C ARG A 485 2.28 -7.22 -1.76
N THR A 486 2.76 -6.20 -2.45
CA THR A 486 3.93 -5.45 -1.99
C THR A 486 3.51 -4.34 -1.01
N TYR A 487 4.14 -4.32 0.15
CA TYR A 487 4.01 -3.28 1.18
C TYR A 487 5.24 -2.38 1.21
N ALA A 488 5.12 -1.24 1.89
CA ALA A 488 6.22 -0.30 2.08
C ALA A 488 7.49 -1.01 2.57
N GLY A 489 8.65 -0.72 1.93
CA GLY A 489 9.92 -1.35 2.23
C GLY A 489 10.22 -2.64 1.45
N GLY A 490 9.48 -2.93 0.36
CA GLY A 490 9.73 -4.11 -0.49
C GLY A 490 9.33 -5.44 0.15
N LEU A 491 8.50 -5.41 1.19
CA LEU A 491 7.91 -6.61 1.79
C LEU A 491 6.72 -7.07 0.97
N THR A 492 6.78 -8.29 0.46
CA THR A 492 5.61 -8.93 -0.17
C THR A 492 4.85 -9.75 0.87
N LYS A 493 3.54 -9.60 0.87
CA LYS A 493 2.62 -10.30 1.75
C LYS A 493 1.61 -11.11 0.95
N PHE A 494 1.41 -12.34 1.33
CA PHE A 494 0.37 -13.24 0.82
C PHE A 494 -0.70 -13.41 1.89
N GLU A 495 -1.84 -12.74 1.76
CA GLU A 495 -2.97 -13.00 2.64
C GLU A 495 -3.61 -14.37 2.31
N PRO A 496 -4.35 -15.01 3.24
CA PRO A 496 -4.90 -16.35 3.01
C PRO A 496 -5.65 -16.50 1.69
N LYS A 497 -6.53 -15.55 1.36
CA LYS A 497 -7.30 -15.58 0.09
C LYS A 497 -6.46 -15.38 -1.16
N GLU A 498 -5.32 -14.74 -1.06
CA GLU A 498 -4.38 -14.57 -2.17
C GLU A 498 -3.58 -15.85 -2.37
N MET A 499 -3.18 -16.48 -1.26
CA MET A 499 -2.52 -17.77 -1.30
C MET A 499 -3.46 -18.85 -1.86
N GLU A 500 -4.75 -18.83 -1.54
CA GLU A 500 -5.76 -19.74 -2.08
C GLU A 500 -5.94 -19.63 -3.60
N ARG A 501 -5.55 -18.51 -4.23
CA ARG A 501 -5.61 -18.29 -5.68
C ARG A 501 -4.37 -18.73 -6.45
N LEU A 502 -3.36 -19.24 -5.76
CA LEU A 502 -2.15 -19.71 -6.40
C LEU A 502 -2.46 -20.91 -7.28
N PRO A 503 -1.97 -20.96 -8.55
CA PRO A 503 -2.16 -22.11 -9.41
C PRO A 503 -1.33 -23.28 -8.91
N VAL A 504 -1.97 -24.43 -8.79
CA VAL A 504 -1.37 -25.70 -8.39
C VAL A 504 -1.85 -26.81 -9.32
N PRO A 505 -1.11 -27.91 -9.51
CA PRO A 505 -1.59 -29.04 -10.27
C PRO A 505 -2.94 -29.54 -9.74
N ASP A 506 -3.79 -30.00 -10.63
CA ASP A 506 -5.07 -30.58 -10.27
C ASP A 506 -4.91 -31.81 -9.36
N LEU A 507 -6.02 -32.26 -8.78
CA LEU A 507 -6.00 -33.32 -7.79
C LEU A 507 -5.48 -34.64 -8.38
N ASP A 508 -5.85 -34.97 -9.63
CA ASP A 508 -5.42 -36.21 -10.30
C ASP A 508 -3.90 -36.21 -10.51
N SER A 509 -3.35 -35.08 -10.93
CA SER A 509 -1.91 -34.85 -11.08
C SER A 509 -1.17 -34.95 -9.74
N LEU A 510 -1.75 -34.44 -8.64
CA LEU A 510 -1.16 -34.55 -7.31
C LEU A 510 -1.16 -35.99 -6.77
N LEU A 511 -2.20 -36.74 -7.06
CA LEU A 511 -2.38 -38.15 -6.60
C LEU A 511 -1.63 -39.15 -7.47
N ALA A 512 -1.29 -38.82 -8.72
CA ALA A 512 -0.55 -39.70 -9.60
C ALA A 512 0.77 -40.15 -8.93
N HIS A 513 1.05 -41.44 -8.92
CA HIS A 513 2.36 -41.92 -8.49
C HIS A 513 3.41 -41.56 -9.54
N GLU A 514 4.52 -40.92 -9.11
CA GLU A 514 5.70 -40.85 -9.98
C GLU A 514 6.19 -42.28 -10.19
N PRO A 515 6.43 -42.74 -11.43
CA PRO A 515 7.21 -43.93 -11.64
C PRO A 515 8.56 -43.69 -10.94
N LEU A 516 8.94 -44.61 -10.05
CA LEU A 516 10.28 -44.67 -9.50
C LEU A 516 11.24 -44.53 -10.67
N ALA A 517 12.01 -43.43 -10.73
CA ALA A 517 13.08 -43.31 -11.70
C ALA A 517 13.96 -44.54 -11.49
N SER A 518 13.87 -45.50 -12.41
CA SER A 518 14.74 -46.65 -12.45
C SER A 518 16.16 -46.10 -12.54
N GLY A 519 16.93 -46.36 -11.47
CA GLY A 519 18.33 -46.00 -11.44
C GLY A 519 19.00 -46.49 -12.72
N ALA A 520 19.50 -45.52 -13.48
CA ALA A 520 20.53 -45.81 -14.45
C ALA A 520 21.84 -45.90 -13.68
N GLY A 521 22.45 -47.07 -13.78
CA GLY A 521 23.69 -47.49 -13.15
C GLY A 521 24.93 -46.66 -13.53
#